data_4d3ed12c349a3af3f4ec7e9bbc2f7d56
#
_entry.id   4d3ed12c349a3af3f4ec7e9bbc2f7d56
#
_cell.length_a   1.000
_cell.length_b   1.000
_cell.length_c   1.000
_cell.angle_alpha   90.00
_cell.angle_beta   90.00
_cell.angle_gamma   90.00
#
_symmetry.space_group_name_H-M   'P 1'
#
loop_
_entity.id
_entity.type
_entity.pdbx_description
1 polymer ?
#
loop_
_entity_poly.entity_id
_entity_poly.type
_entity_poly.pdbx_seq_one_letter_code
_entity_poly.pdbx_strand_id
1 'polypeptide(L)'
;MAATSGGCILTADLPDPALDVPANYKAAAGAPDKALPSLDWWRGFRSQELTVLMEEAQTVNLDIAAAVARIRQADALAQTAGAALLPNVTGTFSGSRSRSSSNTGVISAGSSIGRGEVTNHVASMSASYEIDFWGKNRDALLAAEETANANRFDRDVVALTTLASVANAWFNVVASQERINIATRNIASAQRIYDAIKARVDAGTGSELDLAQQESVLANQKASVPPLRQALAQNANILATLVARPPERVRLTGGSLGSIAIPRVTPGLPSDLLTQRPDIRRQE
;
A
#
# COMPACT_ATOMS: atom_id res chain seq x y z
N MET A 1 56.67 -7.25 -23.56
CA MET A 1 55.30 -7.79 -23.68
C MET A 1 54.42 -7.02 -22.73
N ALA A 2 53.64 -6.05 -23.25
CA ALA A 2 52.67 -5.31 -22.45
C ALA A 2 51.39 -6.14 -22.41
N ALA A 3 51.03 -6.69 -21.26
CA ALA A 3 49.71 -7.31 -21.04
C ALA A 3 48.69 -6.20 -20.90
N THR A 4 47.92 -5.94 -21.94
CA THR A 4 46.68 -5.15 -21.88
C THR A 4 45.67 -5.98 -21.15
N SER A 5 45.56 -5.81 -19.83
CA SER A 5 44.40 -6.24 -19.06
C SER A 5 43.24 -5.34 -19.43
N GLY A 6 42.47 -5.76 -20.43
CA GLY A 6 41.15 -5.18 -20.72
C GLY A 6 40.23 -5.40 -19.50
N GLY A 7 40.06 -4.38 -18.69
CA GLY A 7 39.04 -4.36 -17.65
C GLY A 7 37.66 -4.40 -18.32
N CYS A 8 36.97 -5.54 -18.23
CA CYS A 8 35.58 -5.63 -18.64
C CYS A 8 34.77 -4.75 -17.71
N ILE A 9 34.19 -3.66 -18.23
CA ILE A 9 33.04 -3.00 -17.60
C ILE A 9 31.91 -4.00 -17.77
N LEU A 10 31.54 -4.69 -16.70
CA LEU A 10 30.45 -5.66 -16.67
C LEU A 10 29.13 -4.91 -16.47
N THR A 11 28.74 -4.14 -17.45
CA THR A 11 27.32 -3.72 -17.59
C THR A 11 26.59 -4.89 -18.20
N ALA A 12 25.77 -5.58 -17.41
CA ALA A 12 24.88 -6.60 -17.94
C ALA A 12 23.70 -5.89 -18.60
N ASP A 13 23.65 -5.87 -19.93
CA ASP A 13 22.42 -5.58 -20.64
C ASP A 13 21.41 -6.66 -20.27
N LEU A 14 20.27 -6.28 -19.71
CA LEU A 14 19.19 -7.21 -19.41
C LEU A 14 18.66 -7.79 -20.72
N PRO A 15 18.64 -9.12 -20.89
CA PRO A 15 18.09 -9.72 -22.10
C PRO A 15 16.58 -9.42 -22.19
N ASP A 16 16.10 -9.14 -23.39
CA ASP A 16 14.66 -9.04 -23.65
C ASP A 16 13.99 -10.37 -23.23
N PRO A 17 13.02 -10.34 -22.30
CA PRO A 17 12.39 -11.55 -21.78
C PRO A 17 11.55 -12.32 -22.83
N ALA A 18 11.44 -11.85 -24.07
CA ALA A 18 10.75 -12.50 -25.20
C ALA A 18 9.38 -13.09 -24.78
N LEU A 19 8.55 -12.30 -24.13
CA LEU A 19 7.25 -12.73 -23.60
C LEU A 19 6.29 -13.06 -24.75
N ASP A 20 5.68 -14.26 -24.73
CA ASP A 20 4.61 -14.64 -25.64
C ASP A 20 3.31 -13.93 -25.25
N VAL A 21 3.10 -12.73 -25.80
CA VAL A 21 1.93 -11.89 -25.51
C VAL A 21 0.90 -12.08 -26.61
N PRO A 22 -0.32 -12.59 -26.28
CA PRO A 22 -1.38 -12.76 -27.27
C PRO A 22 -1.80 -11.41 -27.86
N ALA A 23 -2.10 -11.40 -29.16
CA ALA A 23 -2.51 -10.18 -29.86
C ALA A 23 -3.88 -9.63 -29.42
N ASN A 24 -4.76 -10.48 -28.85
CA ASN A 24 -6.11 -10.12 -28.47
C ASN A 24 -6.54 -10.84 -27.18
N TYR A 25 -7.45 -10.22 -26.42
CA TYR A 25 -8.10 -10.88 -25.28
C TYR A 25 -9.13 -11.91 -25.75
N LYS A 26 -9.21 -13.05 -25.08
CA LYS A 26 -10.13 -14.15 -25.40
C LYS A 26 -11.61 -13.74 -25.38
N ALA A 27 -12.00 -12.81 -24.51
CA ALA A 27 -13.39 -12.38 -24.33
C ALA A 27 -13.71 -11.02 -24.97
N ALA A 28 -12.78 -10.41 -25.70
CA ALA A 28 -13.02 -9.12 -26.33
C ALA A 28 -13.85 -9.29 -27.61
N ALA A 29 -15.06 -8.80 -27.61
CA ALA A 29 -15.87 -8.65 -28.81
C ALA A 29 -15.67 -7.23 -29.34
N GLY A 30 -14.78 -7.04 -30.33
CA GLY A 30 -14.57 -5.75 -31.00
C GLY A 30 -13.09 -5.44 -31.24
N ALA A 31 -12.84 -4.40 -32.02
CA ALA A 31 -11.49 -3.89 -32.23
C ALA A 31 -10.96 -3.26 -30.93
N PRO A 32 -9.68 -3.49 -30.58
CA PRO A 32 -9.09 -2.90 -29.38
C PRO A 32 -9.10 -1.37 -29.52
N ASP A 33 -9.63 -0.71 -28.49
CA ASP A 33 -9.55 0.75 -28.38
C ASP A 33 -8.18 1.11 -27.80
N LYS A 34 -7.46 1.98 -28.49
CA LYS A 34 -6.15 2.46 -28.03
C LYS A 34 -6.25 3.49 -26.90
N ALA A 35 -7.47 3.85 -26.47
CA ALA A 35 -7.68 4.76 -25.38
C ALA A 35 -7.25 4.12 -24.06
N LEU A 36 -6.36 4.81 -23.34
CA LEU A 36 -5.97 4.41 -21.98
C LEU A 36 -7.19 4.42 -21.05
N PRO A 37 -7.30 3.45 -20.11
CA PRO A 37 -8.31 3.51 -19.07
C PRO A 37 -8.22 4.84 -18.32
N SER A 38 -9.36 5.48 -18.06
CA SER A 38 -9.38 6.70 -17.27
C SER A 38 -8.83 6.44 -15.86
N LEU A 39 -7.97 7.32 -15.38
CA LEU A 39 -7.50 7.27 -13.99
C LEU A 39 -8.65 7.39 -13.00
N ASP A 40 -9.76 8.02 -13.43
CA ASP A 40 -10.98 8.24 -12.64
C ASP A 40 -12.07 7.20 -12.97
N TRP A 41 -11.69 5.95 -13.21
CA TRP A 41 -12.60 4.87 -13.62
C TRP A 41 -13.86 4.73 -12.76
N TRP A 42 -13.79 5.09 -11.48
CA TRP A 42 -14.92 5.02 -10.54
C TRP A 42 -16.05 6.01 -10.85
N ARG A 43 -15.77 7.11 -11.56
CA ARG A 43 -16.80 8.05 -12.01
C ARG A 43 -17.78 7.42 -12.98
N GLY A 44 -17.37 6.35 -13.66
CA GLY A 44 -18.23 5.56 -14.54
C GLY A 44 -19.41 4.89 -13.83
N PHE A 45 -19.31 4.65 -12.52
CA PHE A 45 -20.41 4.13 -11.70
C PHE A 45 -21.50 5.19 -11.37
N ARG A 46 -21.27 6.46 -11.67
CA ARG A 46 -22.19 7.60 -11.47
C ARG A 46 -22.69 7.73 -10.03
N SER A 47 -21.88 7.36 -9.06
CA SER A 47 -22.15 7.54 -7.63
C SER A 47 -21.33 8.68 -7.08
N GLN A 48 -21.99 9.73 -6.60
CA GLN A 48 -21.32 10.88 -5.98
C GLN A 48 -20.66 10.47 -4.65
N GLU A 49 -21.31 9.60 -3.88
CA GLU A 49 -20.77 9.11 -2.61
C GLU A 49 -19.47 8.32 -2.83
N LEU A 50 -19.46 7.40 -3.81
CA LEU A 50 -18.24 6.67 -4.19
C LEU A 50 -17.15 7.63 -4.64
N THR A 51 -17.48 8.63 -5.47
CA THR A 51 -16.50 9.60 -5.98
C THR A 51 -15.82 10.35 -4.85
N VAL A 52 -16.59 10.87 -3.89
CA VAL A 52 -16.05 11.59 -2.72
C VAL A 52 -15.14 10.69 -1.89
N LEU A 53 -15.54 9.44 -1.63
CA LEU A 53 -14.73 8.49 -0.86
C LEU A 53 -13.42 8.13 -1.57
N MET A 54 -13.45 8.00 -2.89
CA MET A 54 -12.25 7.72 -3.70
C MET A 54 -11.27 8.89 -3.69
N GLU A 55 -11.76 10.11 -3.92
CA GLU A 55 -10.94 11.33 -3.88
C GLU A 55 -10.35 11.57 -2.49
N GLU A 56 -11.12 11.31 -1.46
CA GLU A 56 -10.64 11.39 -0.09
C GLU A 56 -9.55 10.32 0.18
N ALA A 57 -9.77 9.07 -0.16
CA ALA A 57 -8.80 8.00 0.04
C ALA A 57 -7.47 8.29 -0.65
N GLN A 58 -7.47 8.90 -1.84
CA GLN A 58 -6.24 9.30 -2.53
C GLN A 58 -5.39 10.28 -1.72
N THR A 59 -6.00 11.11 -0.91
CA THR A 59 -5.30 12.19 -0.19
C THR A 59 -4.95 11.85 1.26
N VAL A 60 -5.78 11.05 1.94
CA VAL A 60 -5.64 10.82 3.39
C VAL A 60 -5.28 9.38 3.76
N ASN A 61 -5.27 8.45 2.80
CA ASN A 61 -4.98 7.05 3.11
C ASN A 61 -3.56 6.87 3.63
N LEU A 62 -3.43 6.13 4.74
CA LEU A 62 -2.16 5.95 5.44
C LEU A 62 -1.19 5.02 4.71
N ASP A 63 -1.68 4.06 3.94
CA ASP A 63 -0.83 3.15 3.17
C ASP A 63 -0.17 3.89 2.00
N ILE A 64 -0.92 4.79 1.33
CA ILE A 64 -0.38 5.67 0.29
C ILE A 64 0.65 6.64 0.90
N ALA A 65 0.35 7.22 2.06
CA ALA A 65 1.30 8.10 2.77
C ALA A 65 2.57 7.35 3.18
N ALA A 66 2.47 6.10 3.64
CA ALA A 66 3.62 5.26 3.96
C ALA A 66 4.45 4.94 2.71
N ALA A 67 3.81 4.66 1.57
CA ALA A 67 4.50 4.44 0.30
C ALA A 67 5.28 5.71 -0.15
N VAL A 68 4.70 6.89 -0.02
CA VAL A 68 5.39 8.17 -0.28
C VAL A 68 6.59 8.37 0.66
N ALA A 69 6.48 7.99 1.93
CA ALA A 69 7.61 8.04 2.86
C ALA A 69 8.75 7.09 2.47
N ARG A 70 8.43 5.90 1.95
CA ARG A 70 9.43 4.95 1.42
C ARG A 70 10.18 5.50 0.21
N ILE A 71 9.53 6.26 -0.68
CA ILE A 71 10.21 6.95 -1.79
C ILE A 71 11.26 7.90 -1.23
N ARG A 72 10.89 8.76 -0.25
CA ARG A 72 11.84 9.70 0.37
C ARG A 72 13.01 8.99 1.04
N GLN A 73 12.76 7.84 1.68
CA GLN A 73 13.80 7.00 2.26
C GLN A 73 14.75 6.46 1.17
N ALA A 74 14.20 5.94 0.08
CA ALA A 74 15.01 5.40 -1.01
C ALA A 74 15.83 6.50 -1.70
N ASP A 75 15.27 7.68 -1.94
CA ASP A 75 16.00 8.84 -2.48
C ASP A 75 17.15 9.26 -1.56
N ALA A 76 16.94 9.26 -0.24
CA ALA A 76 18.02 9.55 0.72
C ALA A 76 19.11 8.46 0.73
N LEU A 77 18.76 7.19 0.55
CA LEU A 77 19.72 6.09 0.42
C LEU A 77 20.53 6.22 -0.87
N ALA A 78 19.91 6.63 -1.99
CA ALA A 78 20.61 6.91 -3.24
C ALA A 78 21.62 8.07 -3.07
N GLN A 79 21.23 9.15 -2.37
CA GLN A 79 22.19 10.23 -2.04
C GLN A 79 23.34 9.72 -1.18
N THR A 80 23.09 8.82 -0.22
CA THR A 80 24.14 8.22 0.62
C THR A 80 25.08 7.34 -0.21
N ALA A 81 24.56 6.55 -1.14
CA ALA A 81 25.36 5.76 -2.08
C ALA A 81 26.24 6.66 -2.95
N GLY A 82 25.68 7.78 -3.44
CA GLY A 82 26.44 8.78 -4.22
C GLY A 82 27.56 9.46 -3.45
N ALA A 83 27.51 9.51 -2.12
CA ALA A 83 28.56 10.09 -1.30
C ALA A 83 29.90 9.33 -1.43
N ALA A 84 29.87 8.03 -1.78
CA ALA A 84 31.09 7.24 -2.04
C ALA A 84 31.87 7.72 -3.27
N LEU A 85 31.26 8.49 -4.16
CA LEU A 85 31.91 9.11 -5.33
C LEU A 85 32.65 10.43 -4.99
N LEU A 86 32.51 10.90 -3.75
CA LEU A 86 33.12 12.14 -3.27
C LEU A 86 34.26 11.84 -2.29
N PRO A 87 35.26 12.76 -2.14
CA PRO A 87 36.26 12.62 -1.11
C PRO A 87 35.63 12.59 0.30
N ASN A 88 36.09 11.63 1.11
CA ASN A 88 35.72 11.58 2.52
C ASN A 88 36.69 12.47 3.31
N VAL A 89 36.16 13.49 3.97
CA VAL A 89 36.93 14.41 4.81
C VAL A 89 36.53 14.19 6.27
N THR A 90 37.53 13.81 7.09
CA THR A 90 37.32 13.56 8.53
C THR A 90 38.18 14.53 9.32
N GLY A 91 37.54 15.29 10.22
CA GLY A 91 38.21 16.13 11.22
C GLY A 91 38.12 15.49 12.59
N THR A 92 39.25 15.37 13.28
CA THR A 92 39.30 14.88 14.66
C THR A 92 39.95 15.92 15.56
N PHE A 93 39.37 16.15 16.70
CA PHE A 93 39.95 16.96 17.76
C PHE A 93 39.95 16.14 19.06
N SER A 94 41.11 16.04 19.68
CA SER A 94 41.23 15.37 20.97
C SER A 94 42.03 16.23 21.94
N GLY A 95 41.59 16.31 23.19
CA GLY A 95 42.28 16.95 24.29
C GLY A 95 42.53 15.94 25.41
N SER A 96 43.75 15.82 25.85
CA SER A 96 44.08 14.99 27.00
C SER A 96 44.91 15.78 27.99
N ARG A 97 44.60 15.61 29.26
CA ARG A 97 45.40 16.14 30.38
C ARG A 97 45.87 14.97 31.24
N SER A 98 47.18 14.81 31.31
CA SER A 98 47.78 13.74 32.09
C SER A 98 48.68 14.31 33.19
N ARG A 99 48.64 13.68 34.35
CA ARG A 99 49.51 13.97 35.48
C ARG A 99 50.24 12.68 35.85
N SER A 100 51.55 12.70 35.73
CA SER A 100 52.40 11.57 36.10
C SER A 100 52.53 11.46 37.63
N SER A 101 52.37 10.22 38.14
CA SER A 101 52.60 9.94 39.55
C SER A 101 54.11 10.00 39.82
N SER A 102 54.48 10.67 40.91
CA SER A 102 55.86 10.79 41.35
C SER A 102 56.46 9.48 41.88
N ASN A 103 55.72 8.36 41.89
CA ASN A 103 56.13 7.10 42.52
C ASN A 103 56.53 6.00 41.53
N THR A 104 56.49 6.26 40.23
CA THR A 104 57.04 5.34 39.21
C THR A 104 58.55 5.65 39.03
N GLY A 105 59.33 5.05 39.92
CA GLY A 105 60.77 5.22 39.87
C GLY A 105 61.42 4.52 38.63
N VAL A 106 61.68 5.30 37.61
CA VAL A 106 62.82 5.05 36.72
C VAL A 106 63.69 6.28 36.87
N ILE A 107 64.70 6.18 37.79
CA ILE A 107 65.76 7.14 37.90
C ILE A 107 66.66 6.91 36.68
N SER A 108 66.47 7.65 35.61
CA SER A 108 67.48 7.81 34.57
C SER A 108 68.28 9.04 34.95
N ALA A 109 69.60 8.82 35.25
CA ALA A 109 70.50 9.84 35.72
C ALA A 109 70.56 11.00 34.68
N GLY A 110 70.08 12.19 35.08
CA GLY A 110 70.36 13.42 34.35
C GLY A 110 69.10 14.28 33.95
N SER A 111 67.87 13.88 34.20
CA SER A 111 66.74 14.71 33.86
C SER A 111 65.80 14.78 35.07
N SER A 112 65.69 15.92 35.72
CA SER A 112 64.62 16.25 36.66
C SER A 112 63.31 16.29 35.89
N ILE A 113 62.59 15.17 35.83
CA ILE A 113 61.23 15.16 35.32
C ILE A 113 60.37 15.84 36.37
N GLY A 114 60.15 17.12 36.15
CA GLY A 114 59.29 17.94 36.99
C GLY A 114 57.91 17.34 37.09
N ARG A 115 57.31 17.41 38.29
CA ARG A 115 55.88 17.16 38.54
C ARG A 115 55.07 18.09 37.64
N GLY A 116 54.81 17.67 36.41
CA GLY A 116 54.10 18.51 35.44
C GLY A 116 52.80 17.84 35.02
N GLU A 117 51.76 18.60 35.11
CA GLU A 117 50.56 18.28 34.32
C GLU A 117 50.87 18.62 32.86
N VAL A 118 50.67 17.65 31.99
CA VAL A 118 50.81 17.86 30.54
C VAL A 118 49.41 17.88 29.92
N THR A 119 49.08 18.99 29.30
CA THR A 119 47.87 19.13 28.49
C THR A 119 48.29 19.04 27.04
N ASN A 120 47.69 18.09 26.34
CA ASN A 120 47.92 17.90 24.92
C ASN A 120 46.62 18.10 24.17
N HIS A 121 46.64 18.93 23.14
CA HIS A 121 45.52 19.15 22.21
C HIS A 121 46.01 18.77 20.83
N VAL A 122 45.29 17.82 20.19
CA VAL A 122 45.62 17.38 18.83
C VAL A 122 44.39 17.66 17.97
N ALA A 123 44.59 18.43 16.91
CA ALA A 123 43.61 18.62 15.83
C ALA A 123 44.21 18.03 14.56
N SER A 124 43.47 17.17 13.90
CA SER A 124 43.88 16.61 12.62
C SER A 124 42.71 16.61 11.63
N MET A 125 43.05 16.81 10.37
CA MET A 125 42.13 16.69 9.24
C MET A 125 42.74 15.71 8.25
N SER A 126 41.96 14.74 7.81
CA SER A 126 42.36 13.78 6.77
C SER A 126 41.33 13.78 5.65
N ALA A 127 41.79 13.66 4.41
CA ALA A 127 40.96 13.49 3.24
C ALA A 127 41.40 12.21 2.53
N SER A 128 40.43 11.35 2.19
CA SER A 128 40.64 10.14 1.41
C SER A 128 39.71 10.09 0.24
N TYR A 129 40.17 9.64 -0.92
CA TYR A 129 39.37 9.49 -2.12
C TYR A 129 39.75 8.18 -2.83
N GLU A 130 38.74 7.36 -3.17
CA GLU A 130 38.90 6.15 -3.95
C GLU A 130 38.45 6.45 -5.39
N ILE A 131 39.41 6.34 -6.34
CA ILE A 131 39.11 6.54 -7.75
C ILE A 131 38.37 5.31 -8.28
N ASP A 132 37.15 5.52 -8.78
CA ASP A 132 36.27 4.44 -9.26
C ASP A 132 36.57 4.08 -10.72
N PHE A 133 37.67 3.38 -10.96
CA PHE A 133 38.09 2.96 -12.31
C PHE A 133 37.18 1.92 -12.94
N TRP A 134 36.63 1.02 -12.13
CA TRP A 134 35.81 -0.11 -12.58
C TRP A 134 34.30 0.11 -12.39
N GLY A 135 33.87 1.27 -11.92
CA GLY A 135 32.46 1.63 -11.80
C GLY A 135 31.74 1.09 -10.56
N LYS A 136 32.46 0.45 -9.60
CA LYS A 136 31.86 -0.13 -8.39
C LYS A 136 30.91 0.84 -7.65
N ASN A 137 31.38 2.06 -7.40
CA ASN A 137 30.64 3.06 -6.66
C ASN A 137 29.53 3.69 -7.53
N ARG A 138 29.78 3.86 -8.84
CA ARG A 138 28.78 4.31 -9.82
C ARG A 138 27.65 3.31 -9.97
N ASP A 139 27.97 2.02 -10.06
CA ASP A 139 26.96 0.96 -10.18
C ASP A 139 26.16 0.82 -8.87
N ALA A 140 26.79 1.04 -7.72
CA ALA A 140 26.09 1.08 -6.43
C ALA A 140 25.10 2.26 -6.33
N LEU A 141 25.49 3.44 -6.84
CA LEU A 141 24.59 4.59 -6.95
C LEU A 141 23.43 4.28 -7.90
N LEU A 142 23.71 3.77 -9.10
CA LEU A 142 22.70 3.39 -10.10
C LEU A 142 21.70 2.39 -9.51
N ALA A 143 22.17 1.34 -8.84
CA ALA A 143 21.29 0.37 -8.17
C ALA A 143 20.40 1.01 -7.09
N ALA A 144 20.91 1.99 -6.36
CA ALA A 144 20.11 2.72 -5.37
C ALA A 144 19.09 3.65 -6.03
N GLU A 145 19.44 4.31 -7.14
CA GLU A 145 18.51 5.13 -7.94
C GLU A 145 17.39 4.29 -8.56
N GLU A 146 17.71 3.11 -9.12
CA GLU A 146 16.71 2.19 -9.64
C GLU A 146 15.81 1.63 -8.53
N THR A 147 16.34 1.41 -7.33
CA THR A 147 15.54 1.08 -6.15
C THR A 147 14.56 2.22 -5.80
N ALA A 148 14.97 3.48 -5.92
CA ALA A 148 14.07 4.62 -5.71
C ALA A 148 13.00 4.70 -6.81
N ASN A 149 13.34 4.39 -8.06
CA ASN A 149 12.38 4.29 -9.16
C ASN A 149 11.37 3.18 -8.92
N ALA A 150 11.81 1.99 -8.50
CA ALA A 150 10.94 0.88 -8.12
C ALA A 150 9.95 1.27 -7.01
N ASN A 151 10.38 2.04 -6.01
CA ASN A 151 9.49 2.54 -4.95
C ASN A 151 8.43 3.54 -5.46
N ARG A 152 8.72 4.32 -6.54
CA ARG A 152 7.73 5.19 -7.18
C ARG A 152 6.62 4.36 -7.83
N PHE A 153 6.96 3.29 -8.54
CA PHE A 153 5.97 2.37 -9.09
C PHE A 153 5.23 1.59 -8.00
N ASP A 154 5.90 1.20 -6.92
CA ASP A 154 5.25 0.56 -5.77
C ASP A 154 4.16 1.46 -5.15
N ARG A 155 4.41 2.75 -5.05
CA ARG A 155 3.40 3.72 -4.61
C ARG A 155 2.17 3.71 -5.54
N ASP A 156 2.36 3.58 -6.85
CA ASP A 156 1.24 3.51 -7.79
C ASP A 156 0.46 2.21 -7.66
N VAL A 157 1.14 1.07 -7.40
CA VAL A 157 0.49 -0.20 -7.07
C VAL A 157 -0.33 -0.08 -5.79
N VAL A 158 0.23 0.50 -4.73
CA VAL A 158 -0.47 0.74 -3.45
C VAL A 158 -1.68 1.63 -3.65
N ALA A 159 -1.56 2.72 -4.41
CA ALA A 159 -2.68 3.60 -4.71
C ALA A 159 -3.81 2.87 -5.46
N LEU A 160 -3.47 2.10 -6.50
CA LEU A 160 -4.45 1.34 -7.27
C LEU A 160 -5.18 0.29 -6.41
N THR A 161 -4.45 -0.47 -5.61
CA THR A 161 -5.04 -1.50 -4.73
C THR A 161 -5.87 -0.91 -3.61
N THR A 162 -5.46 0.22 -3.06
CA THR A 162 -6.23 0.96 -2.06
C THR A 162 -7.55 1.45 -2.64
N LEU A 163 -7.54 2.07 -3.83
CA LEU A 163 -8.75 2.54 -4.50
C LEU A 163 -9.70 1.39 -4.85
N ALA A 164 -9.16 0.27 -5.33
CA ALA A 164 -9.96 -0.94 -5.56
C ALA A 164 -10.60 -1.46 -4.26
N SER A 165 -9.87 -1.40 -3.15
CA SER A 165 -10.37 -1.81 -1.83
C SER A 165 -11.47 -0.88 -1.32
N VAL A 166 -11.33 0.45 -1.52
CA VAL A 166 -12.38 1.43 -1.20
C VAL A 166 -13.66 1.14 -1.98
N ALA A 167 -13.55 0.92 -3.30
CA ALA A 167 -14.69 0.59 -4.14
C ALA A 167 -15.38 -0.70 -3.67
N ASN A 168 -14.61 -1.76 -3.44
CA ASN A 168 -15.13 -3.04 -2.96
C ASN A 168 -15.83 -2.92 -1.59
N ALA A 169 -15.22 -2.20 -0.65
CA ALA A 169 -15.82 -1.97 0.66
C ALA A 169 -17.15 -1.19 0.53
N TRP A 170 -17.18 -0.15 -0.31
CA TRP A 170 -18.39 0.62 -0.57
C TRP A 170 -19.49 -0.24 -1.22
N PHE A 171 -19.18 -1.03 -2.27
CA PHE A 171 -20.14 -1.94 -2.88
C PHE A 171 -20.69 -2.97 -1.88
N ASN A 172 -19.83 -3.50 -1.00
CA ASN A 172 -20.26 -4.42 0.04
C ASN A 172 -21.18 -3.77 1.07
N VAL A 173 -20.98 -2.49 1.40
CA VAL A 173 -21.89 -1.72 2.26
C VAL A 173 -23.25 -1.59 1.60
N VAL A 174 -23.30 -1.11 0.35
CA VAL A 174 -24.57 -0.94 -0.40
C VAL A 174 -25.28 -2.28 -0.55
N ALA A 175 -24.55 -3.35 -0.90
CA ALA A 175 -25.12 -4.69 -1.02
C ALA A 175 -25.68 -5.22 0.31
N SER A 176 -24.96 -5.00 1.42
CA SER A 176 -25.41 -5.42 2.75
C SER A 176 -26.69 -4.67 3.16
N GLN A 177 -26.76 -3.39 2.86
CA GLN A 177 -27.94 -2.57 3.14
C GLN A 177 -29.15 -3.02 2.33
N GLU A 178 -28.98 -3.34 1.05
CA GLU A 178 -30.07 -3.87 0.21
C GLU A 178 -30.53 -5.25 0.69
N ARG A 179 -29.62 -6.13 1.09
CA ARG A 179 -29.96 -7.44 1.70
C ARG A 179 -30.76 -7.28 2.98
N ILE A 180 -30.42 -6.31 3.85
CA ILE A 180 -31.21 -6.01 5.07
C ILE A 180 -32.62 -5.54 4.70
N ASN A 181 -32.76 -4.67 3.69
CA ASN A 181 -34.04 -4.19 3.22
C ASN A 181 -34.92 -5.33 2.67
N ILE A 182 -34.31 -6.27 1.90
CA ILE A 182 -35.00 -7.46 1.40
C ILE A 182 -35.41 -8.36 2.56
N ALA A 183 -34.51 -8.67 3.49
CA ALA A 183 -34.80 -9.50 4.65
C ALA A 183 -35.94 -8.92 5.51
N THR A 184 -35.94 -7.60 5.70
CA THR A 184 -37.01 -6.90 6.42
C THR A 184 -38.37 -7.04 5.72
N ARG A 185 -38.40 -6.94 4.38
CA ARG A 185 -39.64 -7.18 3.60
C ARG A 185 -40.08 -8.64 3.69
N ASN A 186 -39.15 -9.61 3.67
CA ASN A 186 -39.45 -11.02 3.84
C ASN A 186 -40.04 -11.31 5.23
N ILE A 187 -39.49 -10.71 6.29
CA ILE A 187 -40.03 -10.80 7.65
C ILE A 187 -41.48 -10.25 7.69
N ALA A 188 -41.75 -9.10 7.10
CA ALA A 188 -43.07 -8.52 7.06
C ALA A 188 -44.08 -9.41 6.30
N SER A 189 -43.63 -10.10 5.25
CA SER A 189 -44.45 -11.06 4.52
C SER A 189 -44.73 -12.33 5.34
N ALA A 190 -43.66 -12.90 5.97
CA ALA A 190 -43.80 -14.06 6.84
C ALA A 190 -44.72 -13.78 8.06
N GLN A 191 -44.60 -12.57 8.63
CA GLN A 191 -45.46 -12.14 9.73
C GLN A 191 -46.93 -12.11 9.31
N ARG A 192 -47.27 -11.52 8.14
CA ARG A 192 -48.65 -11.50 7.62
C ARG A 192 -49.21 -12.91 7.42
N ILE A 193 -48.43 -13.85 6.93
CA ILE A 193 -48.85 -15.24 6.76
C ILE A 193 -49.08 -15.90 8.13
N TYR A 194 -48.16 -15.67 9.09
CA TYR A 194 -48.31 -16.17 10.45
C TYR A 194 -49.62 -15.65 11.10
N ASP A 195 -49.90 -14.35 11.00
CA ASP A 195 -51.07 -13.71 11.56
C ASP A 195 -52.35 -14.28 10.93
N ALA A 196 -52.38 -14.55 9.62
CA ALA A 196 -53.50 -15.15 8.92
C ALA A 196 -53.77 -16.61 9.35
N ILE A 197 -52.70 -17.41 9.51
CA ILE A 197 -52.82 -18.80 10.00
C ILE A 197 -53.29 -18.79 11.45
N LYS A 198 -52.75 -17.93 12.30
CA LYS A 198 -53.14 -17.76 13.69
C LYS A 198 -54.63 -17.43 13.81
N ALA A 199 -55.12 -16.50 13.03
CA ALA A 199 -56.57 -16.17 13.02
C ALA A 199 -57.45 -17.36 12.65
N ARG A 200 -57.02 -18.23 11.73
CA ARG A 200 -57.75 -19.47 11.39
C ARG A 200 -57.72 -20.50 12.51
N VAL A 201 -56.58 -20.66 13.21
CA VAL A 201 -56.50 -21.55 14.37
C VAL A 201 -57.37 -21.04 15.51
N ASP A 202 -57.33 -19.73 15.81
CA ASP A 202 -58.16 -19.08 16.84
C ASP A 202 -59.65 -19.23 16.54
N ALA A 203 -60.06 -19.30 15.25
CA ALA A 203 -61.42 -19.56 14.80
C ALA A 203 -61.78 -21.08 14.75
N GLY A 204 -60.90 -21.98 15.14
CA GLY A 204 -61.11 -23.44 15.12
C GLY A 204 -61.08 -24.04 13.72
N THR A 205 -60.61 -23.36 12.69
CA THR A 205 -60.60 -23.81 11.28
C THR A 205 -59.18 -24.06 10.75
N GLY A 206 -58.13 -23.90 11.59
CA GLY A 206 -56.73 -24.10 11.26
C GLY A 206 -56.06 -25.20 12.08
N SER A 207 -54.88 -25.60 11.67
CA SER A 207 -54.05 -26.60 12.37
C SER A 207 -52.97 -25.91 13.22
N GLU A 208 -52.80 -26.34 14.47
CA GLU A 208 -51.71 -25.89 15.33
C GLU A 208 -50.35 -26.28 14.77
N LEU A 209 -50.27 -27.39 14.02
CA LEU A 209 -49.04 -27.78 13.32
C LEU A 209 -48.63 -26.75 12.27
N ASP A 210 -49.58 -26.26 11.47
CA ASP A 210 -49.32 -25.24 10.45
C ASP A 210 -48.87 -23.94 11.11
N LEU A 211 -49.47 -23.57 12.26
CA LEU A 211 -49.07 -22.40 13.03
C LEU A 211 -47.62 -22.52 13.52
N ALA A 212 -47.26 -23.66 14.15
CA ALA A 212 -45.93 -23.89 14.65
C ALA A 212 -44.84 -23.94 13.53
N GLN A 213 -45.21 -24.50 12.36
CA GLN A 213 -44.32 -24.47 11.18
C GLN A 213 -44.10 -23.02 10.69
N GLN A 214 -45.16 -22.24 10.61
CA GLN A 214 -45.04 -20.84 10.16
C GLN A 214 -44.32 -19.97 11.18
N GLU A 215 -44.48 -20.24 12.47
CA GLU A 215 -43.70 -19.57 13.53
C GLU A 215 -42.20 -19.84 13.36
N SER A 216 -41.83 -21.10 13.07
CA SER A 216 -40.44 -21.47 12.78
C SER A 216 -39.91 -20.74 11.55
N VAL A 217 -40.69 -20.61 10.48
CA VAL A 217 -40.32 -19.84 9.29
C VAL A 217 -40.10 -18.36 9.64
N LEU A 218 -40.99 -17.75 10.39
CA LEU A 218 -40.86 -16.37 10.84
C LEU A 218 -39.64 -16.15 11.71
N ALA A 219 -39.39 -17.07 12.66
CA ALA A 219 -38.22 -17.02 13.52
C ALA A 219 -36.90 -17.09 12.71
N ASN A 220 -36.85 -18.00 11.73
CA ASN A 220 -35.68 -18.13 10.83
C ASN A 220 -35.45 -16.86 10.00
N GLN A 221 -36.54 -16.24 9.48
CA GLN A 221 -36.42 -14.96 8.76
C GLN A 221 -35.87 -13.85 9.69
N LYS A 222 -36.37 -13.76 10.91
CA LYS A 222 -35.88 -12.79 11.91
C LYS A 222 -34.42 -13.04 12.28
N ALA A 223 -33.99 -14.31 12.41
CA ALA A 223 -32.63 -14.70 12.73
C ALA A 223 -31.62 -14.39 11.61
N SER A 224 -32.07 -14.22 10.37
CA SER A 224 -31.22 -13.86 9.23
C SER A 224 -30.70 -12.41 9.26
N VAL A 225 -31.35 -11.49 10.00
CA VAL A 225 -31.02 -10.05 9.99
C VAL A 225 -29.75 -9.70 10.79
N PRO A 226 -29.52 -10.24 12.01
CA PRO A 226 -28.34 -9.89 12.80
C PRO A 226 -27.01 -10.08 12.06
N PRO A 227 -26.73 -11.22 11.39
CA PRO A 227 -25.47 -11.38 10.64
C PRO A 227 -25.34 -10.39 9.47
N LEU A 228 -26.45 -10.00 8.82
CA LEU A 228 -26.41 -8.97 7.78
C LEU A 228 -26.05 -7.58 8.34
N ARG A 229 -26.57 -7.23 9.51
CA ARG A 229 -26.19 -5.99 10.21
C ARG A 229 -24.72 -6.02 10.65
N GLN A 230 -24.24 -7.16 11.12
CA GLN A 230 -22.82 -7.32 11.44
C GLN A 230 -21.94 -7.13 10.21
N ALA A 231 -22.29 -7.74 9.08
CA ALA A 231 -21.55 -7.57 7.82
C ALA A 231 -21.53 -6.11 7.36
N LEU A 232 -22.68 -5.42 7.47
CA LEU A 232 -22.78 -3.99 7.17
C LEU A 232 -21.81 -3.17 8.04
N ALA A 233 -21.82 -3.38 9.35
CA ALA A 233 -20.94 -2.67 10.27
C ALA A 233 -19.46 -2.95 10.00
N GLN A 234 -19.10 -4.20 9.72
CA GLN A 234 -17.74 -4.59 9.39
C GLN A 234 -17.25 -3.89 8.11
N ASN A 235 -18.05 -3.91 7.04
CA ASN A 235 -17.68 -3.25 5.78
C ASN A 235 -17.60 -1.72 5.93
N ALA A 236 -18.48 -1.12 6.72
CA ALA A 236 -18.41 0.31 7.03
C ALA A 236 -17.16 0.67 7.82
N ASN A 237 -16.72 -0.16 8.77
CA ASN A 237 -15.49 0.02 9.52
C ASN A 237 -14.24 -0.12 8.63
N ILE A 238 -14.24 -1.11 7.72
CA ILE A 238 -13.18 -1.26 6.71
C ILE A 238 -13.07 0.02 5.87
N LEU A 239 -14.20 0.51 5.38
CA LEU A 239 -14.24 1.73 4.58
C LEU A 239 -13.71 2.95 5.36
N ALA A 240 -14.11 3.08 6.62
CA ALA A 240 -13.64 4.14 7.52
C ALA A 240 -12.11 4.10 7.70
N THR A 241 -11.54 2.92 7.86
CA THR A 241 -10.08 2.73 7.93
C THR A 241 -9.39 3.16 6.64
N LEU A 242 -9.95 2.80 5.47
CA LEU A 242 -9.38 3.13 4.16
C LEU A 242 -9.39 4.65 3.88
N VAL A 243 -10.41 5.38 4.39
CA VAL A 243 -10.46 6.84 4.30
C VAL A 243 -9.89 7.55 5.53
N ALA A 244 -9.19 6.82 6.40
CA ALA A 244 -8.54 7.33 7.61
C ALA A 244 -9.47 8.18 8.50
N ARG A 245 -10.73 7.79 8.61
CA ARG A 245 -11.72 8.46 9.48
C ARG A 245 -12.20 7.54 10.61
N PRO A 246 -12.55 8.10 11.79
CA PRO A 246 -13.30 7.35 12.78
C PRO A 246 -14.63 6.83 12.20
N PRO A 247 -15.04 5.58 12.47
CA PRO A 247 -16.27 4.99 11.91
C PRO A 247 -17.53 5.84 12.16
N GLU A 248 -17.60 6.53 13.29
CA GLU A 248 -18.74 7.37 13.66
C GLU A 248 -18.93 8.59 12.75
N ARG A 249 -17.84 8.99 12.03
CA ARG A 249 -17.87 10.13 11.11
C ARG A 249 -18.14 9.74 9.67
N VAL A 250 -18.09 8.45 9.35
CA VAL A 250 -18.40 7.94 8.01
C VAL A 250 -19.90 7.69 7.93
N ARG A 251 -20.63 8.65 7.37
CA ARG A 251 -22.06 8.51 7.12
C ARG A 251 -22.26 8.07 5.69
N LEU A 252 -22.73 6.84 5.53
CA LEU A 252 -23.08 6.27 4.25
C LEU A 252 -24.59 6.40 4.08
N THR A 253 -25.00 7.16 3.09
CA THR A 253 -26.41 7.32 2.75
C THR A 253 -26.98 6.03 2.16
N GLY A 254 -26.08 5.15 1.68
CA GLY A 254 -26.46 3.95 0.98
C GLY A 254 -27.11 4.28 -0.37
N GLY A 255 -27.58 3.27 -1.03
CA GLY A 255 -28.27 3.40 -2.31
C GLY A 255 -28.82 2.04 -2.69
N SER A 256 -29.60 1.96 -3.76
CA SER A 256 -29.93 0.69 -4.38
C SER A 256 -28.83 0.31 -5.37
N LEU A 257 -28.40 -0.96 -5.38
CA LEU A 257 -27.51 -1.49 -6.40
C LEU A 257 -28.06 -1.27 -7.81
N GLY A 258 -29.37 -1.25 -7.96
CA GLY A 258 -30.05 -0.99 -9.23
C GLY A 258 -29.87 0.43 -9.77
N SER A 259 -29.45 1.38 -8.94
CA SER A 259 -29.21 2.78 -9.36
C SER A 259 -27.76 3.03 -9.78
N ILE A 260 -26.85 2.06 -9.57
CA ILE A 260 -25.45 2.16 -9.90
C ILE A 260 -25.25 1.81 -11.38
N ALA A 261 -24.64 2.71 -12.15
CA ALA A 261 -24.28 2.44 -13.52
C ALA A 261 -23.10 1.47 -13.57
N ILE A 262 -23.11 0.53 -14.51
CA ILE A 262 -21.97 -0.34 -14.76
C ILE A 262 -21.18 0.28 -15.91
N PRO A 263 -19.93 0.74 -15.68
CA PRO A 263 -19.12 1.32 -16.74
C PRO A 263 -18.78 0.27 -17.80
N ARG A 264 -18.80 0.68 -19.07
CA ARG A 264 -18.32 -0.18 -20.15
C ARG A 264 -16.80 -0.13 -20.13
N VAL A 265 -16.17 -1.30 -20.03
CA VAL A 265 -14.72 -1.45 -20.14
C VAL A 265 -14.40 -1.79 -21.59
N THR A 266 -13.65 -0.90 -22.25
CA THR A 266 -13.10 -1.17 -23.58
C THR A 266 -11.73 -1.83 -23.41
N PRO A 267 -11.50 -3.04 -23.94
CA PRO A 267 -10.21 -3.70 -23.84
C PRO A 267 -9.20 -2.98 -24.74
N GLY A 268 -8.02 -2.66 -24.19
CA GLY A 268 -6.85 -2.23 -24.95
C GLY A 268 -6.13 -3.42 -25.61
N LEU A 269 -4.89 -3.22 -26.01
CA LEU A 269 -4.02 -4.33 -26.45
C LEU A 269 -3.42 -5.03 -25.23
N PRO A 270 -3.29 -6.37 -25.23
CA PRO A 270 -2.61 -7.08 -24.15
C PRO A 270 -1.16 -6.61 -23.92
N SER A 271 -0.45 -6.25 -24.99
CA SER A 271 0.92 -5.71 -24.95
C SER A 271 1.01 -4.37 -24.20
N ASP A 272 -0.03 -3.54 -24.26
CA ASP A 272 -0.03 -2.23 -23.58
C ASP A 272 -0.01 -2.39 -22.05
N LEU A 273 -0.52 -3.51 -21.53
CA LEU A 273 -0.48 -3.79 -20.10
C LEU A 273 0.94 -3.95 -19.56
N LEU A 274 1.89 -4.43 -20.36
CA LEU A 274 3.27 -4.58 -19.95
C LEU A 274 3.91 -3.24 -19.63
N THR A 275 3.56 -2.20 -20.38
CA THR A 275 4.10 -0.85 -20.19
C THR A 275 3.27 0.02 -19.25
N GLN A 276 1.99 -0.30 -19.05
CA GLN A 276 1.05 0.50 -18.26
C GLN A 276 0.89 0.02 -16.81
N ARG A 277 1.10 -1.28 -16.55
CA ARG A 277 0.95 -1.85 -15.22
C ARG A 277 2.13 -1.45 -14.31
N PRO A 278 1.89 -0.74 -13.22
CA PRO A 278 2.97 -0.29 -12.34
C PRO A 278 3.66 -1.43 -11.60
N ASP A 279 2.98 -2.56 -11.37
CA ASP A 279 3.57 -3.74 -10.75
C ASP A 279 4.59 -4.45 -11.66
N ILE A 280 4.39 -4.42 -12.98
CA ILE A 280 5.37 -4.92 -13.96
C ILE A 280 6.57 -3.97 -14.01
N ARG A 281 6.31 -2.66 -14.19
CA ARG A 281 7.38 -1.65 -14.25
C ARG A 281 8.23 -1.55 -12.99
N ARG A 282 7.68 -1.95 -11.85
CA ARG A 282 8.46 -2.06 -10.62
C ARG A 282 9.50 -3.18 -10.67
N GLN A 283 9.26 -4.23 -11.44
CA GLN A 283 10.15 -5.40 -11.53
C GLN A 283 11.21 -5.25 -12.62
N GLU A 284 11.01 -4.38 -13.60
CA GLU A 284 12.03 -3.99 -14.57
C GLU A 284 13.09 -3.11 -13.91
#